data_9aeff32dc33ca19a0333726f5fd800c5
#
_entry.id   9aeff32dc33ca19a0333726f5fd800c5
#
_cell.length_a   1.000
_cell.length_b   1.000
_cell.length_c   1.000
_cell.angle_alpha   90.00
_cell.angle_beta   90.00
_cell.angle_gamma   90.00
#
_symmetry.space_group_name_H-M   'P 1'
#
loop_
_entity.id
_entity.type
_entity.pdbx_description
1 polymer ?
#
loop_
_entity_poly.entity_id
_entity_poly.type
_entity_poly.pdbx_seq_one_letter_code
_entity_poly.pdbx_strand_id
1 'polypeptide(L)'
;CLEHVGGTPDLFIGIMKELYRVCKKDAKVRIHVPHPNSDGFLGDPTHVRVITPMVLSLFSRENNEKWKKMGASNSPLAFYHDVDFAVEETTMMLAPYYQDLWKNKKITRDELNRRSKECNNIVEEIQFLLRVKK
;
A
#
# COMPACT_ATOMS: atom_id res chain seq x y z
N CYS A 1 -1.72 9.76 -6.10
CA CYS A 1 -3.13 10.21 -6.16
C CYS A 1 -3.91 9.84 -4.91
N LEU A 2 -3.80 8.58 -4.47
CA LEU A 2 -4.56 8.06 -3.32
C LEU A 2 -4.12 8.69 -1.99
N GLU A 3 -2.88 9.14 -1.88
CA GLU A 3 -2.30 9.86 -0.75
C GLU A 3 -2.89 11.26 -0.53
N HIS A 4 -3.44 11.87 -1.58
CA HIS A 4 -4.09 13.19 -1.51
C HIS A 4 -5.55 13.13 -1.09
N VAL A 5 -6.18 11.95 -1.18
CA VAL A 5 -7.61 11.81 -0.96
C VAL A 5 -7.90 11.18 0.39
N GLY A 6 -9.03 11.54 0.96
CA GLY A 6 -9.48 10.97 2.20
C GLY A 6 -8.82 11.60 3.42
N GLY A 7 -8.84 12.91 3.53
CA GLY A 7 -8.42 13.65 4.73
C GLY A 7 -9.13 13.16 6.01
N THR A 8 -10.31 12.55 5.87
CA THR A 8 -10.98 11.77 6.91
C THR A 8 -11.01 10.29 6.56
N PRO A 9 -11.09 9.36 7.55
CA PRO A 9 -11.25 7.94 7.29
C PRO A 9 -12.43 7.62 6.37
N ASP A 10 -13.57 8.28 6.56
CA ASP A 10 -14.81 8.03 5.81
C ASP A 10 -14.67 8.35 4.32
N LEU A 11 -13.95 9.43 3.97
CA LEU A 11 -13.68 9.76 2.57
C LEU A 11 -12.81 8.70 1.89
N PHE A 12 -11.75 8.25 2.54
CA PHE A 12 -10.90 7.20 2.00
C PHE A 12 -11.65 5.88 1.83
N ILE A 13 -12.42 5.48 2.83
CA ILE A 13 -13.25 4.27 2.77
C ILE A 13 -14.30 4.39 1.67
N GLY A 14 -14.92 5.56 1.53
CA GLY A 14 -15.85 5.86 0.44
C GLY A 14 -15.23 5.65 -0.95
N ILE A 15 -13.99 6.08 -1.16
CA ILE A 15 -13.23 5.86 -2.40
C ILE A 15 -12.99 4.37 -2.63
N MET A 16 -12.58 3.62 -1.61
CA MET A 16 -12.37 2.17 -1.74
C MET A 16 -13.67 1.41 -2.06
N LYS A 17 -14.79 1.81 -1.44
CA LYS A 17 -16.12 1.26 -1.75
C LYS A 17 -16.53 1.55 -3.20
N GLU A 18 -16.35 2.79 -3.65
CA GLU A 18 -16.71 3.19 -5.01
C GLU A 18 -15.81 2.49 -6.05
N LEU A 19 -14.52 2.38 -5.78
CA LEU A 19 -13.60 1.60 -6.60
C LEU A 19 -14.08 0.14 -6.72
N TYR A 20 -14.48 -0.46 -5.60
CA TYR A 20 -15.04 -1.82 -5.59
C TYR A 20 -16.33 -1.89 -6.41
N ARG A 21 -17.25 -0.93 -6.24
CA ARG A 21 -18.55 -0.89 -6.93
C ARG A 21 -18.40 -0.85 -8.45
N VAL A 22 -17.53 0.01 -8.97
CA VAL A 22 -17.41 0.26 -10.43
C VAL A 22 -16.58 -0.82 -11.14
N CYS A 23 -15.66 -1.46 -10.46
CA CYS A 23 -14.83 -2.51 -11.03
C CYS A 23 -15.62 -3.81 -11.20
N LYS A 24 -15.35 -4.52 -12.28
CA LYS A 24 -15.86 -5.88 -12.50
C LYS A 24 -15.12 -6.88 -11.61
N LYS A 25 -15.71 -8.06 -11.42
CA LYS A 25 -15.02 -9.22 -10.82
C LYS A 25 -13.68 -9.46 -11.52
N ASP A 26 -12.66 -9.76 -10.75
CA ASP A 26 -11.28 -10.01 -11.19
C ASP A 26 -10.59 -8.83 -11.92
N ALA A 27 -11.19 -7.64 -11.88
CA ALA A 27 -10.55 -6.44 -12.39
C ALA A 27 -9.25 -6.17 -11.62
N LYS A 28 -8.23 -5.68 -12.34
CA LYS A 28 -6.94 -5.29 -11.78
C LYS A 28 -6.90 -3.78 -11.56
N VAL A 29 -6.53 -3.36 -10.36
CA VAL A 29 -6.36 -1.96 -9.99
C VAL A 29 -4.89 -1.73 -9.67
N ARG A 30 -4.25 -0.84 -10.41
CA ARG A 30 -2.87 -0.41 -10.15
C ARG A 30 -2.89 0.87 -9.32
N ILE A 31 -2.15 0.89 -8.23
CA ILE A 31 -2.02 2.03 -7.32
C ILE A 31 -0.53 2.34 -7.17
N HIS A 32 -0.14 3.58 -7.46
CA HIS A 32 1.20 4.08 -7.28
C HIS A 32 1.13 5.23 -6.28
N VAL A 33 1.90 5.15 -5.23
CA VAL A 33 1.94 6.16 -4.15
C VAL A 33 3.37 6.38 -3.68
N PRO A 34 3.73 7.58 -3.24
CA PRO A 34 5.04 7.81 -2.64
C PRO A 34 5.21 6.98 -1.38
N HIS A 35 6.44 6.53 -1.14
CA HIS A 35 6.76 5.81 0.10
C HIS A 35 6.68 6.76 1.29
N PRO A 36 6.08 6.36 2.43
CA PRO A 36 5.87 7.25 3.59
C PRO A 36 7.16 7.83 4.17
N ASN A 37 8.30 7.15 4.01
CA ASN A 37 9.62 7.60 4.45
C ASN A 37 10.43 8.26 3.32
N SER A 38 9.79 8.81 2.30
CA SER A 38 10.45 9.55 1.23
C SER A 38 10.15 11.04 1.33
N ASP A 39 11.09 11.86 0.87
CA ASP A 39 10.86 13.30 0.74
C ASP A 39 9.72 13.60 -0.22
N GLY A 40 9.47 12.71 -1.19
CA GLY A 40 8.33 12.79 -2.10
C GLY A 40 6.99 12.70 -1.37
N PHE A 41 6.91 11.99 -0.22
CA PHE A 41 5.72 12.00 0.63
C PHE A 41 5.76 13.14 1.65
N LEU A 42 6.86 13.28 2.36
CA LEU A 42 6.99 14.19 3.50
C LEU A 42 7.01 15.68 3.09
N GLY A 43 7.47 15.98 1.88
CA GLY A 43 7.64 17.35 1.38
C GLY A 43 6.36 17.99 0.83
N ASP A 44 5.27 17.24 0.65
CA ASP A 44 4.01 17.77 0.12
C ASP A 44 2.94 17.83 1.22
N PRO A 45 2.54 19.04 1.67
CA PRO A 45 1.53 19.20 2.71
C PRO A 45 0.13 18.73 2.31
N THR A 46 -0.10 18.46 1.03
CA THR A 46 -1.38 17.91 0.53
C THR A 46 -1.47 16.39 0.63
N HIS A 47 -0.39 15.72 1.04
CA HIS A 47 -0.39 14.30 1.34
C HIS A 47 -1.01 14.05 2.73
N VAL A 48 -2.27 13.66 2.73
CA VAL A 48 -3.07 13.50 3.95
C VAL A 48 -3.16 12.06 4.44
N ARG A 49 -2.69 11.09 3.63
CA ARG A 49 -2.81 9.67 3.96
C ARG A 49 -1.60 8.85 3.54
N VAL A 50 -1.05 8.15 4.50
CA VAL A 50 -0.06 7.09 4.26
C VAL A 50 -0.75 5.86 3.70
N ILE A 51 -0.31 5.36 2.54
CA ILE A 51 -0.79 4.12 1.93
C ILE A 51 0.33 3.08 2.00
N THR A 52 0.08 2.02 2.75
CA THR A 52 1.03 0.91 2.92
C THR A 52 0.39 -0.40 2.49
N PRO A 53 1.18 -1.48 2.32
CA PRO A 53 0.62 -2.83 2.09
C PRO A 53 -0.38 -3.23 3.18
N MET A 54 -0.12 -2.87 4.44
CA MET A 54 -1.01 -3.17 5.56
C MET A 54 -2.35 -2.44 5.41
N VAL A 55 -2.34 -1.14 5.06
CA VAL A 55 -3.58 -0.36 4.85
C VAL A 55 -4.47 -1.01 3.80
N LEU A 56 -3.90 -1.39 2.65
CA LEU A 56 -4.68 -2.02 1.58
C LEU A 56 -5.13 -3.44 1.94
N SER A 57 -4.33 -4.18 2.70
CA SER A 57 -4.68 -5.54 3.13
C SER A 57 -5.85 -5.62 4.12
N LEU A 58 -6.19 -4.50 4.81
CA LEU A 58 -7.39 -4.42 5.66
C LEU A 58 -8.69 -4.59 4.86
N PHE A 59 -8.68 -4.32 3.55
CA PHE A 59 -9.81 -4.49 2.65
C PHE A 59 -9.89 -5.89 2.01
N SER A 60 -9.15 -6.89 2.53
CA SER A 60 -9.18 -8.28 2.10
C SER A 60 -9.95 -9.14 3.10
N ARG A 61 -11.03 -9.80 2.66
CA ARG A 61 -11.80 -10.73 3.51
C ARG A 61 -10.93 -11.89 3.98
N GLU A 62 -10.11 -12.45 3.10
CA GLU A 62 -9.21 -13.54 3.43
C GLU A 62 -8.24 -13.16 4.57
N ASN A 63 -7.62 -11.97 4.49
CA ASN A 63 -6.74 -11.48 5.56
C ASN A 63 -7.52 -11.21 6.85
N ASN A 64 -8.70 -10.62 6.76
CA ASN A 64 -9.54 -10.36 7.95
C ASN A 64 -9.91 -11.65 8.68
N GLU A 65 -10.30 -12.71 7.95
CA GLU A 65 -10.58 -14.02 8.53
C GLU A 65 -9.34 -14.64 9.18
N LYS A 66 -8.20 -14.58 8.49
CA LYS A 66 -6.93 -15.08 9.02
C LYS A 66 -6.54 -14.37 10.31
N TRP A 67 -6.62 -13.04 10.34
CA TRP A 67 -6.31 -12.28 11.56
C TRP A 67 -7.29 -12.55 12.69
N LYS A 68 -8.58 -12.69 12.40
CA LYS A 68 -9.57 -13.09 13.39
C LYS A 68 -9.22 -14.43 14.03
N LYS A 69 -8.83 -15.42 13.24
CA LYS A 69 -8.40 -16.75 13.74
C LYS A 69 -7.14 -16.68 14.60
N MET A 70 -6.24 -15.72 14.31
CA MET A 70 -5.01 -15.49 15.07
C MET A 70 -5.20 -14.62 16.31
N GLY A 71 -6.40 -14.09 16.56
CA GLY A 71 -6.65 -13.15 17.64
C GLY A 71 -6.01 -11.77 17.46
N ALA A 72 -5.66 -11.40 16.22
CA ALA A 72 -5.07 -10.08 15.92
C ALA A 72 -6.15 -8.99 15.94
N SER A 73 -5.80 -7.81 16.46
CA SER A 73 -6.70 -6.66 16.63
C SER A 73 -6.84 -5.77 15.40
N ASN A 74 -6.57 -6.29 14.19
CA ASN A 74 -6.70 -5.53 12.95
C ASN A 74 -8.17 -5.24 12.64
N SER A 75 -8.45 -4.01 12.19
CA SER A 75 -9.80 -3.62 11.77
C SER A 75 -10.25 -4.41 10.53
N PRO A 76 -11.35 -5.17 10.58
CA PRO A 76 -11.81 -5.99 9.45
C PRO A 76 -12.61 -5.15 8.45
N LEU A 77 -11.95 -4.18 7.78
CA LEU A 77 -12.62 -3.22 6.91
C LEU A 77 -13.32 -3.86 5.72
N ALA A 78 -12.83 -5.02 5.24
CA ALA A 78 -13.49 -5.74 4.16
C ALA A 78 -14.91 -6.17 4.54
N PHE A 79 -15.11 -6.64 5.78
CA PHE A 79 -16.43 -7.01 6.27
C PHE A 79 -17.28 -5.80 6.65
N TYR A 80 -16.70 -4.79 7.29
CA TYR A 80 -17.45 -3.59 7.70
C TYR A 80 -18.04 -2.83 6.52
N HIS A 81 -17.38 -2.89 5.35
CA HIS A 81 -17.74 -2.09 4.18
C HIS A 81 -18.19 -2.92 2.97
N ASP A 82 -18.33 -4.23 3.15
CA ASP A 82 -18.76 -5.18 2.11
C ASP A 82 -17.94 -5.07 0.81
N VAL A 83 -16.63 -5.09 0.95
CA VAL A 83 -15.66 -5.07 -0.16
C VAL A 83 -14.70 -6.25 -0.03
N ASP A 84 -14.01 -6.61 -1.11
CA ASP A 84 -12.95 -7.62 -1.08
C ASP A 84 -11.89 -7.35 -2.15
N PHE A 85 -10.69 -6.99 -1.70
CA PHE A 85 -9.53 -6.77 -2.56
C PHE A 85 -8.40 -7.72 -2.16
N ALA A 86 -7.79 -8.38 -3.15
CA ALA A 86 -6.54 -9.10 -2.93
C ALA A 86 -5.36 -8.24 -3.39
N VAL A 87 -4.39 -8.00 -2.51
CA VAL A 87 -3.10 -7.41 -2.91
C VAL A 87 -2.28 -8.53 -3.54
N GLU A 88 -2.14 -8.52 -4.87
CA GLU A 88 -1.42 -9.57 -5.61
C GLU A 88 0.07 -9.28 -5.69
N GLU A 89 0.41 -8.00 -5.90
CA GLU A 89 1.81 -7.58 -6.04
C GLU A 89 2.05 -6.30 -5.27
N THR A 90 3.22 -6.20 -4.68
CA THR A 90 3.75 -4.97 -4.09
C THR A 90 5.19 -4.81 -4.54
N THR A 91 5.48 -3.72 -5.24
CA THR A 91 6.81 -3.39 -5.72
C THR A 91 7.30 -2.11 -5.04
N MET A 92 8.50 -2.18 -4.47
CA MET A 92 9.19 -1.04 -3.87
C MET A 92 10.16 -0.46 -4.89
N MET A 93 9.95 0.79 -5.30
CA MET A 93 10.82 1.49 -6.22
C MET A 93 11.91 2.21 -5.44
N LEU A 94 13.15 1.76 -5.61
CA LEU A 94 14.29 2.34 -4.92
C LEU A 94 14.60 3.75 -5.47
N ALA A 95 15.11 4.62 -4.60
CA ALA A 95 15.71 5.88 -5.02
C ALA A 95 16.88 5.65 -6.00
N PRO A 96 17.15 6.56 -6.95
CA PRO A 96 18.13 6.35 -8.03
C PRO A 96 19.50 5.90 -7.53
N TYR A 97 19.99 6.50 -6.45
CA TYR A 97 21.26 6.11 -5.83
C TYR A 97 21.27 4.62 -5.40
N TYR A 98 20.20 4.16 -4.77
CA TYR A 98 20.09 2.75 -4.33
C TYR A 98 19.79 1.80 -5.48
N GLN A 99 19.11 2.26 -6.53
CA GLN A 99 18.99 1.51 -7.78
C GLN A 99 20.37 1.23 -8.40
N ASP A 100 21.24 2.24 -8.44
CA ASP A 100 22.59 2.10 -9.00
C ASP A 100 23.45 1.15 -8.14
N LEU A 101 23.38 1.27 -6.81
CA LEU A 101 24.06 0.34 -5.91
C LEU A 101 23.59 -1.10 -6.13
N TRP A 102 22.28 -1.29 -6.28
CA TRP A 102 21.68 -2.60 -6.53
C TRP A 102 22.10 -3.18 -7.88
N LYS A 103 21.97 -2.42 -8.96
CA LYS A 103 22.37 -2.83 -10.32
C LYS A 103 23.85 -3.21 -10.40
N ASN A 104 24.70 -2.48 -9.70
CA ASN A 104 26.14 -2.69 -9.66
C ASN A 104 26.57 -3.72 -8.59
N LYS A 105 25.62 -4.42 -7.94
CA LYS A 105 25.88 -5.40 -6.88
C LYS A 105 26.74 -4.87 -5.71
N LYS A 106 26.64 -3.56 -5.44
CA LYS A 106 27.35 -2.87 -4.34
C LYS A 106 26.58 -2.86 -3.01
N ILE A 107 25.35 -3.38 -3.01
CA ILE A 107 24.51 -3.53 -1.83
C ILE A 107 23.76 -4.86 -1.90
N THR A 108 23.61 -5.53 -0.76
CA THR A 108 22.84 -6.77 -0.67
C THR A 108 21.36 -6.51 -0.46
N ARG A 109 20.51 -7.52 -0.73
CA ARG A 109 19.08 -7.46 -0.45
C ARG A 109 18.78 -7.24 1.03
N ASP A 110 19.54 -7.91 1.91
CA ASP A 110 19.34 -7.79 3.36
C ASP A 110 19.70 -6.40 3.85
N GLU A 111 20.77 -5.83 3.34
CA GLU A 111 21.16 -4.45 3.65
C GLU A 111 20.13 -3.43 3.15
N LEU A 112 19.60 -3.59 1.93
CA LEU A 112 18.50 -2.76 1.42
C LEU A 112 17.26 -2.86 2.30
N ASN A 113 16.87 -4.09 2.66
CA ASN A 113 15.71 -4.34 3.52
C ASN A 113 15.89 -3.71 4.92
N ARG A 114 17.08 -3.80 5.49
CA ARG A 114 17.40 -3.16 6.75
C ARG A 114 17.32 -1.63 6.64
N ARG A 115 18.02 -1.05 5.66
CA ARG A 115 18.05 0.40 5.45
C ARG A 115 16.66 0.98 5.15
N SER A 116 15.83 0.28 4.37
CA SER A 116 14.48 0.76 4.06
C SER A 116 13.56 0.87 5.29
N LYS A 117 13.90 0.18 6.38
CA LYS A 117 13.18 0.26 7.66
C LYS A 117 13.76 1.31 8.61
N GLU A 118 15.06 1.60 8.49
CA GLU A 118 15.79 2.44 9.44
C GLU A 118 16.02 3.87 8.92
N CYS A 119 16.02 4.07 7.59
CA CYS A 119 16.39 5.33 6.96
C CYS A 119 15.31 5.83 6.00
N ASN A 120 15.25 7.15 5.82
CA ASN A 120 14.45 7.79 4.80
C ASN A 120 15.14 7.71 3.42
N ASN A 121 14.34 7.90 2.35
CA ASN A 121 14.82 8.04 0.97
C ASN A 121 15.58 6.83 0.41
N ILE A 122 15.28 5.63 0.90
CA ILE A 122 15.75 4.38 0.30
C ILE A 122 14.77 3.91 -0.78
N VAL A 123 13.48 3.97 -0.46
CA VAL A 123 12.36 3.69 -1.37
C VAL A 123 11.61 4.99 -1.62
N GLU A 124 11.35 5.31 -2.89
CA GLU A 124 10.62 6.53 -3.27
C GLU A 124 9.13 6.28 -3.49
N GLU A 125 8.78 5.14 -4.09
CA GLU A 125 7.42 4.82 -4.50
C GLU A 125 7.07 3.38 -4.14
N ILE A 126 5.81 3.15 -3.80
CA ILE A 126 5.22 1.82 -3.68
C ILE A 126 4.19 1.65 -4.79
N GLN A 127 4.32 0.56 -5.53
CA GLN A 127 3.36 0.16 -6.56
C GLN A 127 2.62 -1.09 -6.09
N PHE A 128 1.29 -1.04 -6.17
CA PHE A 128 0.42 -2.15 -5.83
C PHE A 128 -0.36 -2.63 -7.04
N LEU A 129 -0.56 -3.93 -7.11
CA LEU A 129 -1.56 -4.54 -7.98
C LEU A 129 -2.63 -5.19 -7.10
N LEU A 130 -3.83 -4.64 -7.13
CA LEU A 130 -4.99 -5.21 -6.45
C LEU A 130 -5.85 -5.97 -7.44
N ARG A 131 -6.45 -7.08 -6.99
CA ARG A 131 -7.53 -7.76 -7.69
C ARG A 131 -8.83 -7.60 -6.92
N VAL A 132 -9.89 -7.23 -7.65
CA VAL A 132 -11.25 -7.09 -7.12
C VAL A 132 -11.89 -8.48 -7.03
N LYS A 133 -12.29 -8.92 -5.85
CA LYS A 133 -12.93 -10.22 -5.59
C LYS A 133 -14.44 -10.00 -5.33
N LYS A 134 -15.25 -10.30 -6.35
CA LYS A 134 -16.73 -10.27 -6.26
C LYS A 134 -17.33 -11.66 -6.33
#